data_52b5f3898f8a3b7cb1a67daa8707128b
#
_entry.id   52b5f3898f8a3b7cb1a67daa8707128b
#
_cell.length_a   1.000
_cell.length_b   1.000
_cell.length_c   1.000
_cell.angle_alpha   90.00
_cell.angle_beta   90.00
_cell.angle_gamma   90.00
#
_symmetry.space_group_name_H-M   'P 1'
#
loop_
_entity.id
_entity.type
_entity.pdbx_description
1 polymer ?
#
loop_
_entity_poly.entity_id
_entity_poly.type
_entity_poly.pdbx_seq_one_letter_code
_entity_poly.pdbx_strand_id
1 'polypeptide(L)'
;MNDDQAASLALIENLQREDLNPIDEAKAYTNLMKLNDLTQTALAKDMGKSQSYVANKLRLLKLDDDVQKALIEGKITARHGRALLNLSDDDQERVLKEIEEKGLNVKQTEEIAKDVDAYFNPKPKEKETKRERVVKRIPKDLKVQINTIKKAVKLAKDSGIKVKVKENNDPDDYKIIIELKRK
;
A
#
# COMPACT_ATOMS: atom_id res chain seq x y z
N MET A 1 -0.64 19.49 44.04
CA MET A 1 -0.70 18.70 42.78
C MET A 1 -2.17 18.43 42.56
N ASN A 2 -2.72 18.87 41.43
CA ASN A 2 -4.16 18.67 41.16
C ASN A 2 -4.36 17.21 40.73
N ASP A 3 -5.52 16.61 41.03
CA ASP A 3 -5.80 15.20 40.72
C ASP A 3 -5.60 14.87 39.21
N ASP A 4 -5.89 15.82 38.34
CA ASP A 4 -5.66 15.71 36.87
C ASP A 4 -4.17 15.61 36.50
N GLN A 5 -3.30 16.33 37.22
CA GLN A 5 -1.85 16.25 37.02
C GLN A 5 -1.28 14.92 37.48
N ALA A 6 -1.78 14.37 38.59
CA ALA A 6 -1.39 13.05 39.06
C ALA A 6 -1.82 11.94 38.10
N ALA A 7 -3.06 12.03 37.59
CA ALA A 7 -3.60 11.10 36.58
C ALA A 7 -2.81 11.15 35.26
N SER A 8 -2.43 12.34 34.81
CA SER A 8 -1.62 12.51 33.60
C SER A 8 -0.23 11.88 33.74
N LEU A 9 0.44 12.07 34.89
CA LEU A 9 1.76 11.48 35.16
C LEU A 9 1.69 9.95 35.19
N ALA A 10 0.68 9.38 35.82
CA ALA A 10 0.46 7.93 35.84
C ALA A 10 0.21 7.34 34.45
N LEU A 11 -0.53 8.07 33.59
CA LEU A 11 -0.76 7.67 32.19
C LEU A 11 0.53 7.73 31.37
N ILE A 12 1.36 8.75 31.56
CA ILE A 12 2.65 8.89 30.86
C ILE A 12 3.60 7.77 31.30
N GLU A 13 3.69 7.47 32.61
CA GLU A 13 4.49 6.36 33.11
C GLU A 13 4.05 5.03 32.49
N ASN A 14 2.74 4.78 32.41
CA ASN A 14 2.20 3.57 31.81
C ASN A 14 2.48 3.49 30.30
N LEU A 15 2.49 4.63 29.60
CA LEU A 15 2.84 4.73 28.17
C LEU A 15 4.33 4.46 27.88
N GLN A 16 5.20 4.60 28.86
CA GLN A 16 6.63 4.32 28.72
C GLN A 16 6.97 2.81 28.84
N ARG A 17 5.99 1.98 29.14
CA ARG A 17 6.17 0.51 29.14
C ARG A 17 6.35 0.01 27.71
N GLU A 18 7.37 -0.81 27.49
CA GLU A 18 7.76 -1.31 26.15
C GLU A 18 6.76 -2.31 25.55
N ASP A 19 5.87 -2.87 26.35
CA ASP A 19 4.94 -3.97 26.01
C ASP A 19 3.47 -3.53 25.86
N LEU A 20 3.21 -2.23 25.74
CA LEU A 20 1.83 -1.74 25.56
C LEU A 20 1.29 -2.12 24.17
N ASN A 21 0.14 -2.79 24.15
CA ASN A 21 -0.49 -3.09 22.85
C ASN A 21 -0.99 -1.81 22.15
N PRO A 22 -1.17 -1.84 20.81
CA PRO A 22 -1.52 -0.65 20.04
C PRO A 22 -2.84 0.01 20.42
N ILE A 23 -3.79 -0.74 20.95
CA ILE A 23 -5.12 -0.24 21.34
C ILE A 23 -5.05 0.47 22.69
N ASP A 24 -4.35 -0.08 23.67
CA ASP A 24 -4.18 0.55 24.97
C ASP A 24 -3.33 1.83 24.85
N GLU A 25 -2.33 1.83 24.00
CA GLU A 25 -1.57 3.05 23.68
C GLU A 25 -2.50 4.13 23.08
N ALA A 26 -3.40 3.76 22.17
CA ALA A 26 -4.35 4.71 21.57
C ALA A 26 -5.38 5.23 22.59
N LYS A 27 -5.86 4.38 23.51
CA LYS A 27 -6.73 4.77 24.62
C LYS A 27 -6.04 5.75 25.56
N ALA A 28 -4.77 5.48 25.92
CA ALA A 28 -3.98 6.35 26.77
C ALA A 28 -3.78 7.74 26.11
N TYR A 29 -3.48 7.79 24.82
CA TYR A 29 -3.41 9.06 24.07
C TYR A 29 -4.73 9.82 24.10
N THR A 30 -5.85 9.13 23.89
CA THR A 30 -7.18 9.74 23.95
C THR A 30 -7.45 10.35 25.34
N ASN A 31 -7.10 9.65 26.41
CA ASN A 31 -7.29 10.11 27.78
C ASN A 31 -6.38 11.31 28.09
N LEU A 32 -5.09 11.27 27.71
CA LEU A 32 -4.19 12.41 27.88
C LEU A 32 -4.66 13.66 27.15
N MET A 33 -5.18 13.50 25.91
CA MET A 33 -5.74 14.62 25.17
C MET A 33 -6.94 15.24 25.88
N LYS A 34 -7.82 14.41 26.44
CA LYS A 34 -9.01 14.88 27.17
C LYS A 34 -8.67 15.56 28.50
N LEU A 35 -7.76 14.96 29.30
CA LEU A 35 -7.41 15.48 30.61
C LEU A 35 -6.67 16.83 30.54
N ASN A 36 -5.87 17.05 29.49
CA ASN A 36 -5.03 18.22 29.35
C ASN A 36 -5.48 19.17 28.22
N ASP A 37 -6.64 18.94 27.63
CA ASP A 37 -7.17 19.69 26.49
C ASP A 37 -6.14 19.85 25.32
N LEU A 38 -5.45 18.76 25.02
CA LEU A 38 -4.35 18.76 24.05
C LEU A 38 -4.86 18.41 22.64
N THR A 39 -4.29 19.08 21.66
CA THR A 39 -4.39 18.65 20.26
C THR A 39 -3.47 17.45 20.00
N GLN A 40 -3.75 16.68 18.92
CA GLN A 40 -2.85 15.60 18.50
C GLN A 40 -1.42 16.06 18.25
N THR A 41 -1.25 17.28 17.75
CA THR A 41 0.07 17.87 17.48
C THR A 41 0.81 18.20 18.77
N ALA A 42 0.11 18.76 19.76
CA ALA A 42 0.68 19.06 21.07
C ALA A 42 1.10 17.77 21.79
N LEU A 43 0.18 16.78 21.85
CA LEU A 43 0.49 15.48 22.45
C LEU A 43 1.69 14.80 21.78
N ALA A 44 1.73 14.82 20.44
CA ALA A 44 2.86 14.22 19.69
C ALA A 44 4.20 14.87 20.07
N LYS A 45 4.23 16.21 20.18
CA LYS A 45 5.41 16.95 20.61
C LYS A 45 5.85 16.56 22.03
N ASP A 46 4.89 16.52 22.97
CA ASP A 46 5.16 16.17 24.38
C ASP A 46 5.68 14.72 24.52
N MET A 47 5.20 13.81 23.69
CA MET A 47 5.63 12.41 23.67
C MET A 47 6.90 12.15 22.81
N GLY A 48 7.46 13.16 22.17
CA GLY A 48 8.61 13.00 21.26
C GLY A 48 8.30 12.16 20.02
N LYS A 49 7.03 12.15 19.58
CA LYS A 49 6.55 11.41 18.42
C LYS A 49 6.13 12.35 17.29
N SER A 50 5.93 11.82 16.08
CA SER A 50 5.30 12.60 15.02
C SER A 50 3.78 12.66 15.20
N GLN A 51 3.15 13.76 14.74
CA GLN A 51 1.69 13.87 14.71
C GLN A 51 1.04 12.70 13.94
N SER A 52 1.65 12.28 12.82
CA SER A 52 1.17 11.12 12.05
C SER A 52 1.22 9.82 12.85
N TYR A 53 2.20 9.64 13.73
CA TYR A 53 2.27 8.47 14.61
C TYR A 53 1.08 8.43 15.56
N VAL A 54 0.81 9.53 16.27
CA VAL A 54 -0.32 9.65 17.20
C VAL A 54 -1.66 9.47 16.45
N ALA A 55 -1.83 10.16 15.32
CA ALA A 55 -3.04 10.05 14.51
C ALA A 55 -3.30 8.60 14.04
N ASN A 56 -2.26 7.89 13.60
CA ASN A 56 -2.39 6.49 13.18
C ASN A 56 -2.78 5.55 14.33
N LYS A 57 -2.31 5.82 15.55
CA LYS A 57 -2.71 5.05 16.72
C LYS A 57 -4.18 5.32 17.08
N LEU A 58 -4.58 6.59 17.15
CA LEU A 58 -5.96 6.98 17.45
C LEU A 58 -6.97 6.41 16.44
N ARG A 59 -6.59 6.31 15.17
CA ARG A 59 -7.46 5.71 14.14
C ARG A 59 -7.78 4.24 14.41
N LEU A 60 -6.92 3.49 15.10
CA LEU A 60 -7.17 2.07 15.41
C LEU A 60 -8.38 1.88 16.33
N LEU A 61 -8.76 2.90 17.11
CA LEU A 61 -9.96 2.86 17.95
C LEU A 61 -11.28 2.92 17.14
N LYS A 62 -11.21 3.16 15.83
CA LYS A 62 -12.36 3.15 14.92
C LYS A 62 -12.58 1.81 14.24
N LEU A 63 -11.73 0.85 14.50
CA LEU A 63 -11.87 -0.51 14.00
C LEU A 63 -12.96 -1.24 14.74
N ASP A 64 -13.52 -2.24 14.11
CA ASP A 64 -14.45 -3.18 14.75
C ASP A 64 -13.83 -3.83 16.00
N ASP A 65 -14.67 -4.21 16.96
CA ASP A 65 -14.24 -4.74 18.25
C ASP A 65 -13.41 -6.02 18.12
N ASP A 66 -13.72 -6.89 17.16
CA ASP A 66 -12.97 -8.14 16.97
C ASP A 66 -11.59 -7.87 16.36
N VAL A 67 -11.48 -6.87 15.48
CA VAL A 67 -10.19 -6.41 14.96
C VAL A 67 -9.34 -5.78 16.06
N GLN A 68 -9.98 -4.99 16.96
CA GLN A 68 -9.28 -4.43 18.13
C GLN A 68 -8.79 -5.54 19.07
N LYS A 69 -9.59 -6.57 19.32
CA LYS A 69 -9.17 -7.74 20.13
C LYS A 69 -7.96 -8.45 19.49
N ALA A 70 -8.01 -8.70 18.19
CA ALA A 70 -6.90 -9.33 17.47
C ALA A 70 -5.59 -8.50 17.54
N LEU A 71 -5.69 -7.16 17.59
CA LEU A 71 -4.56 -6.26 17.84
C LEU A 71 -4.03 -6.36 19.27
N ILE A 72 -4.91 -6.48 20.27
CA ILE A 72 -4.54 -6.63 21.69
C ILE A 72 -3.85 -7.98 21.91
N GLU A 73 -4.36 -9.04 21.30
CA GLU A 73 -3.81 -10.40 21.37
C GLU A 73 -2.52 -10.58 20.54
N GLY A 74 -2.11 -9.57 19.76
CA GLY A 74 -0.94 -9.64 18.90
C GLY A 74 -1.07 -10.56 17.68
N LYS A 75 -2.27 -11.04 17.38
CA LYS A 75 -2.56 -11.88 16.19
C LYS A 75 -2.33 -11.12 14.90
N ILE A 76 -2.63 -9.83 14.91
CA ILE A 76 -2.38 -8.91 13.78
C ILE A 76 -1.60 -7.69 14.26
N THR A 77 -0.92 -7.01 13.34
CA THR A 77 -0.14 -5.81 13.65
C THR A 77 -0.96 -4.54 13.42
N ALA A 78 -0.56 -3.42 14.01
CA ALA A 78 -1.15 -2.10 13.76
C ALA A 78 -1.15 -1.70 12.27
N ARG A 79 -0.25 -2.28 11.46
CA ARG A 79 -0.24 -2.06 10.00
C ARG A 79 -1.39 -2.80 9.32
N HIS A 80 -1.70 -4.04 9.73
CA HIS A 80 -2.89 -4.76 9.26
C HIS A 80 -4.17 -3.98 9.63
N GLY A 81 -4.31 -3.57 10.90
CA GLY A 81 -5.47 -2.78 11.33
C GLY A 81 -5.67 -1.51 10.50
N ARG A 82 -4.59 -0.79 10.15
CA ARG A 82 -4.71 0.41 9.30
C ARG A 82 -5.20 0.12 7.89
N ALA A 83 -4.88 -1.04 7.32
CA ALA A 83 -5.40 -1.43 6.01
C ALA A 83 -6.92 -1.66 6.03
N LEU A 84 -7.48 -2.04 7.20
CA LEU A 84 -8.90 -2.33 7.36
C LEU A 84 -9.76 -1.10 7.66
N LEU A 85 -9.18 0.05 8.03
CA LEU A 85 -9.89 1.25 8.51
C LEU A 85 -10.95 1.82 7.56
N ASN A 86 -10.86 1.54 6.28
CA ASN A 86 -11.78 2.07 5.26
C ASN A 86 -12.86 1.06 4.86
N LEU A 87 -12.86 -0.11 5.48
CA LEU A 87 -13.83 -1.17 5.23
C LEU A 87 -15.03 -1.03 6.17
N SER A 88 -16.17 -1.60 5.77
CA SER A 88 -17.31 -1.79 6.67
C SER A 88 -16.96 -2.79 7.77
N ASP A 89 -17.69 -2.77 8.89
CA ASP A 89 -17.43 -3.67 10.01
C ASP A 89 -17.52 -5.15 9.58
N ASP A 90 -18.52 -5.51 8.75
CA ASP A 90 -18.67 -6.85 8.17
C ASP A 90 -17.45 -7.27 7.33
N ASP A 91 -16.91 -6.33 6.51
CA ASP A 91 -15.74 -6.62 5.69
C ASP A 91 -14.46 -6.68 6.51
N GLN A 92 -14.37 -5.88 7.59
CA GLN A 92 -13.25 -5.96 8.53
C GLN A 92 -13.18 -7.35 9.15
N GLU A 93 -14.32 -7.89 9.62
CA GLU A 93 -14.40 -9.23 10.19
C GLU A 93 -14.02 -10.32 9.18
N ARG A 94 -14.55 -10.22 7.94
CA ARG A 94 -14.23 -11.18 6.86
C ARG A 94 -12.74 -11.19 6.51
N VAL A 95 -12.14 -10.03 6.38
CA VAL A 95 -10.71 -9.91 6.06
C VAL A 95 -9.85 -10.32 7.26
N LEU A 96 -10.28 -10.04 8.49
CA LEU A 96 -9.59 -10.49 9.70
C LEU A 96 -9.48 -12.02 9.73
N LYS A 97 -10.58 -12.75 9.46
CA LYS A 97 -10.57 -14.23 9.37
C LYS A 97 -9.57 -14.73 8.34
N GLU A 98 -9.54 -14.10 7.16
CA GLU A 98 -8.56 -14.44 6.11
C GLU A 98 -7.11 -14.22 6.57
N ILE A 99 -6.83 -13.13 7.30
CA ILE A 99 -5.50 -12.87 7.85
C ILE A 99 -5.09 -13.96 8.83
N GLU A 100 -6.00 -14.35 9.76
CA GLU A 100 -5.72 -15.36 10.78
C GLU A 100 -5.56 -16.76 10.17
N GLU A 101 -6.42 -17.15 9.23
CA GLU A 101 -6.41 -18.49 8.62
C GLU A 101 -5.23 -18.70 7.67
N LYS A 102 -4.89 -17.68 6.86
CA LYS A 102 -3.88 -17.78 5.80
C LYS A 102 -2.54 -17.15 6.15
N GLY A 103 -2.43 -16.50 7.31
CA GLY A 103 -1.22 -15.80 7.72
C GLY A 103 -0.83 -14.68 6.76
N LEU A 104 -1.80 -13.88 6.30
CA LEU A 104 -1.56 -12.85 5.30
C LEU A 104 -0.61 -11.77 5.82
N ASN A 105 0.28 -11.31 4.97
CA ASN A 105 1.11 -10.15 5.28
C ASN A 105 0.37 -8.84 5.00
N VAL A 106 0.93 -7.72 5.49
CA VAL A 106 0.32 -6.38 5.35
C VAL A 106 -0.01 -6.04 3.89
N LYS A 107 0.88 -6.35 2.94
CA LYS A 107 0.68 -6.05 1.53
C LYS A 107 -0.49 -6.83 0.93
N GLN A 108 -0.60 -8.11 1.27
CA GLN A 108 -1.72 -8.95 0.84
C GLN A 108 -3.04 -8.45 1.43
N THR A 109 -3.03 -8.06 2.71
CA THR A 109 -4.19 -7.43 3.36
C THR A 109 -4.60 -6.14 2.67
N GLU A 110 -3.66 -5.27 2.32
CA GLU A 110 -3.93 -4.03 1.58
C GLU A 110 -4.49 -4.31 0.17
N GLU A 111 -4.05 -5.36 -0.49
CA GLU A 111 -4.59 -5.77 -1.79
C GLU A 111 -6.04 -6.25 -1.70
N ILE A 112 -6.36 -7.05 -0.68
CA ILE A 112 -7.74 -7.50 -0.41
C ILE A 112 -8.63 -6.32 -0.03
N ALA A 113 -8.15 -5.43 0.83
CA ALA A 113 -8.89 -4.25 1.28
C ALA A 113 -9.24 -3.25 0.17
N LYS A 114 -8.57 -3.31 -0.99
CA LYS A 114 -8.92 -2.47 -2.16
C LYS A 114 -10.21 -2.90 -2.84
N ASP A 115 -10.52 -4.19 -2.85
CA ASP A 115 -11.71 -4.75 -3.47
C ASP A 115 -12.07 -6.09 -2.80
N VAL A 116 -12.73 -5.97 -1.65
CA VAL A 116 -13.15 -7.11 -0.81
C VAL A 116 -14.12 -7.99 -1.56
N ASP A 117 -15.07 -7.39 -2.28
CA ASP A 117 -16.07 -8.13 -3.05
C ASP A 117 -15.44 -8.95 -4.18
N ALA A 118 -14.47 -8.40 -4.89
CA ALA A 118 -13.78 -9.15 -5.94
C ALA A 118 -12.95 -10.31 -5.38
N TYR A 119 -12.47 -10.19 -4.16
CA TYR A 119 -11.72 -11.25 -3.50
C TYR A 119 -12.61 -12.39 -3.02
N PHE A 120 -13.69 -12.08 -2.30
CA PHE A 120 -14.59 -13.09 -1.71
C PHE A 120 -15.64 -13.63 -2.68
N ASN A 121 -16.09 -12.80 -3.63
CA ASN A 121 -17.05 -13.17 -4.66
C ASN A 121 -16.41 -12.94 -6.04
N PRO A 122 -15.38 -13.73 -6.44
CA PRO A 122 -14.82 -13.58 -7.76
C PRO A 122 -15.95 -13.81 -8.76
N LYS A 123 -16.42 -12.74 -9.41
CA LYS A 123 -17.32 -12.88 -10.56
C LYS A 123 -16.69 -13.95 -11.44
N PRO A 124 -17.46 -14.97 -11.89
CA PRO A 124 -16.91 -15.92 -12.85
C PRO A 124 -16.30 -15.04 -13.93
N LYS A 125 -14.99 -15.07 -14.03
CA LYS A 125 -14.30 -14.40 -15.12
C LYS A 125 -14.99 -15.02 -16.34
N GLU A 126 -15.91 -14.27 -16.98
CA GLU A 126 -16.12 -14.52 -18.39
C GLU A 126 -14.71 -14.72 -18.89
N LYS A 127 -14.45 -15.92 -19.38
CA LYS A 127 -13.21 -16.20 -20.07
C LYS A 127 -13.14 -15.14 -21.18
N GLU A 128 -12.69 -13.91 -20.81
CA GLU A 128 -11.87 -13.26 -21.78
C GLU A 128 -10.88 -14.36 -22.10
N THR A 129 -11.10 -14.97 -23.22
CA THR A 129 -10.05 -15.66 -23.92
C THR A 129 -8.96 -14.58 -23.96
N LYS A 130 -8.15 -14.52 -22.87
CA LYS A 130 -6.79 -14.09 -23.04
C LYS A 130 -6.35 -15.04 -24.15
N ARG A 131 -6.50 -14.57 -25.39
CA ARG A 131 -5.52 -14.94 -26.38
C ARG A 131 -4.24 -14.76 -25.59
N GLU A 132 -3.70 -15.88 -25.13
CA GLU A 132 -2.34 -15.88 -24.64
C GLU A 132 -1.61 -15.13 -25.74
N ARG A 133 -1.38 -13.84 -25.48
CA ARG A 133 -0.27 -13.20 -26.10
C ARG A 133 0.87 -13.99 -25.49
N VAL A 134 1.16 -15.11 -26.17
CA VAL A 134 2.45 -15.72 -26.09
C VAL A 134 3.36 -14.54 -26.37
N VAL A 135 3.87 -13.94 -25.30
CA VAL A 135 4.93 -12.94 -25.41
C VAL A 135 6.12 -13.80 -25.82
N LYS A 136 6.14 -14.18 -27.11
CA LYS A 136 7.33 -14.73 -27.73
C LYS A 136 8.37 -13.67 -27.50
N ARG A 137 9.20 -13.90 -26.48
CA ARG A 137 10.26 -12.96 -26.10
C ARG A 137 11.18 -12.87 -27.30
N ILE A 138 11.26 -11.68 -27.89
CA ILE A 138 12.26 -11.36 -28.90
C ILE A 138 13.60 -11.86 -28.36
N PRO A 139 14.32 -12.75 -29.08
CA PRO A 139 15.61 -13.26 -28.65
C PRO A 139 16.53 -12.13 -28.21
N LYS A 140 17.34 -12.37 -27.17
CA LYS A 140 18.21 -11.30 -26.62
C LYS A 140 19.10 -10.66 -27.68
N ASP A 141 19.58 -11.47 -28.62
CA ASP A 141 20.44 -11.01 -29.73
C ASP A 141 19.69 -10.07 -30.66
N LEU A 142 18.45 -10.39 -31.03
CA LEU A 142 17.63 -9.54 -31.87
C LEU A 142 17.27 -8.22 -31.16
N LYS A 143 17.05 -8.26 -29.84
CA LYS A 143 16.77 -7.07 -29.05
C LYS A 143 17.94 -6.06 -29.04
N VAL A 144 19.17 -6.56 -29.02
CA VAL A 144 20.38 -5.73 -29.10
C VAL A 144 20.46 -5.04 -30.48
N GLN A 145 20.22 -5.79 -31.56
CA GLN A 145 20.22 -5.26 -32.93
C GLN A 145 19.14 -4.17 -33.12
N ILE A 146 17.92 -4.44 -32.63
CA ILE A 146 16.81 -3.47 -32.66
C ILE A 146 17.19 -2.18 -31.94
N ASN A 147 17.79 -2.24 -30.76
CA ASN A 147 18.21 -1.08 -29.99
C ASN A 147 19.29 -0.28 -30.74
N THR A 148 20.21 -0.96 -31.43
CA THR A 148 21.25 -0.33 -32.26
C THR A 148 20.62 0.45 -33.42
N ILE A 149 19.65 -0.15 -34.12
CA ILE A 149 18.91 0.50 -35.20
C ILE A 149 18.13 1.73 -34.66
N LYS A 150 17.45 1.60 -33.52
CA LYS A 150 16.73 2.73 -32.90
C LYS A 150 17.66 3.88 -32.50
N LYS A 151 18.88 3.59 -32.04
CA LYS A 151 19.90 4.60 -31.76
C LYS A 151 20.34 5.32 -33.04
N ALA A 152 20.59 4.56 -34.13
CA ALA A 152 20.96 5.14 -35.41
C ALA A 152 19.85 6.05 -35.99
N VAL A 153 18.60 5.61 -35.89
CA VAL A 153 17.43 6.44 -36.30
C VAL A 153 17.33 7.72 -35.49
N LYS A 154 17.61 7.68 -34.19
CA LYS A 154 17.62 8.86 -33.33
C LYS A 154 18.71 9.84 -33.78
N LEU A 155 19.92 9.37 -34.00
CA LEU A 155 21.03 10.18 -34.50
C LEU A 155 20.70 10.86 -35.85
N ALA A 156 20.06 10.12 -36.76
CA ALA A 156 19.64 10.67 -38.05
C ALA A 156 18.60 11.79 -37.90
N LYS A 157 17.63 11.63 -36.96
CA LYS A 157 16.66 12.70 -36.65
C LYS A 157 17.32 13.91 -36.03
N ASP A 158 18.25 13.70 -35.09
CA ASP A 158 18.98 14.78 -34.41
C ASP A 158 19.88 15.57 -35.41
N SER A 159 20.32 14.90 -36.50
CA SER A 159 21.06 15.53 -37.62
C SER A 159 20.15 16.26 -38.64
N GLY A 160 18.84 16.41 -38.34
CA GLY A 160 17.91 17.17 -39.16
C GLY A 160 17.32 16.41 -40.37
N ILE A 161 17.53 15.09 -40.47
CA ILE A 161 16.95 14.25 -41.52
C ILE A 161 15.52 13.88 -41.14
N LYS A 162 14.56 14.02 -42.07
CA LYS A 162 13.19 13.56 -41.87
C LYS A 162 13.13 12.03 -41.97
N VAL A 163 12.97 11.37 -40.82
CA VAL A 163 12.92 9.90 -40.74
C VAL A 163 11.50 9.45 -40.34
N LYS A 164 10.86 8.64 -41.17
CA LYS A 164 9.65 7.89 -40.84
C LYS A 164 10.02 6.44 -40.51
N VAL A 165 9.52 5.93 -39.39
CA VAL A 165 9.76 4.55 -38.97
C VAL A 165 8.42 3.85 -38.82
N LYS A 166 8.27 2.71 -39.46
CA LYS A 166 7.16 1.77 -39.25
C LYS A 166 7.73 0.49 -38.66
N GLU A 167 7.19 0.04 -37.55
CA GLU A 167 7.65 -1.12 -36.80
C GLU A 167 6.51 -2.14 -36.72
N ASN A 168 6.77 -3.38 -37.13
CA ASN A 168 5.88 -4.51 -36.88
C ASN A 168 6.54 -5.38 -35.80
N ASN A 169 5.86 -5.54 -34.67
CA ASN A 169 6.37 -6.25 -33.50
C ASN A 169 5.99 -7.75 -33.51
N ASP A 170 5.89 -8.36 -34.68
CA ASP A 170 5.65 -9.81 -34.77
C ASP A 170 6.95 -10.53 -34.36
N PRO A 171 6.92 -11.41 -33.34
CA PRO A 171 8.11 -12.12 -32.86
C PRO A 171 8.74 -13.05 -33.89
N ASP A 172 7.93 -13.56 -34.83
CA ASP A 172 8.39 -14.49 -35.89
C ASP A 172 8.77 -13.74 -37.18
N ASP A 173 8.28 -12.49 -37.38
CA ASP A 173 8.58 -11.67 -38.57
C ASP A 173 8.70 -10.19 -38.16
N TYR A 174 9.75 -9.89 -37.40
CA TYR A 174 10.00 -8.54 -36.93
C TYR A 174 10.54 -7.67 -38.07
N LYS A 175 9.78 -6.63 -38.46
CA LYS A 175 10.14 -5.72 -39.56
C LYS A 175 10.26 -4.30 -39.06
N ILE A 176 11.36 -3.64 -39.40
CA ILE A 176 11.54 -2.19 -39.25
C ILE A 176 11.72 -1.60 -40.67
N ILE A 177 10.80 -0.73 -41.06
CA ILE A 177 10.89 0.02 -42.30
C ILE A 177 11.29 1.46 -41.96
N ILE A 178 12.43 1.92 -42.48
CA ILE A 178 12.96 3.25 -42.24
C ILE A 178 12.96 4.00 -43.56
N GLU A 179 12.18 5.05 -43.66
CA GLU A 179 12.14 5.95 -44.81
C GLU A 179 12.89 7.22 -44.44
N LEU A 180 13.95 7.53 -45.22
CA LEU A 180 14.74 8.75 -45.08
C LEU A 180 14.35 9.69 -46.21
N LYS A 181 13.93 10.92 -45.89
CA LYS A 181 13.69 11.97 -46.89
C LYS A 181 14.73 13.06 -46.71
N ARG A 182 15.45 13.34 -47.79
CA ARG A 182 16.35 14.49 -47.88
C ARG A 182 15.51 15.78 -47.88
N LYS A 183 15.98 16.82 -47.19
CA LYS A 183 15.38 18.16 -47.30
C LYS A 183 15.57 18.71 -48.70
#